data_ee4647fedfc63febcfd9e66c65348e60
#
_entry.id   ee4647fedfc63febcfd9e66c65348e60
#
_cell.length_a   1.000
_cell.length_b   1.000
_cell.length_c   1.000
_cell.angle_alpha   90.00
_cell.angle_beta   90.00
_cell.angle_gamma   90.00
#
_symmetry.space_group_name_H-M   'P 1'
#
loop_
_entity.id
_entity.type
_entity.pdbx_description
1 polymer ?
#
loop_
_entity_poly.entity_id
_entity_poly.type
_entity_poly.pdbx_seq_one_letter_code
_entity_poly.pdbx_strand_id
1 'polypeptide(L)'
;MKKILLLCICIASLTAGFSQKVITIGDTNSRFDFINPKEYEIGAIRVQGADNFDHQGIRLISGLRVGEKVKIPGEPLTNAIKNLWKEEIFSDIKIEVEKELAGVVYLVIKLAPRPKLSRFMFTGINRRDADKIREEITLFSGKTITENLVFQTNNKIRGYFREKGF
;
A
#
# COMPACT_ATOMS: atom_id res chain seq x y z
N MET A 1 8.37 -11.25 -67.53
CA MET A 1 8.08 -10.06 -66.71
C MET A 1 6.71 -10.14 -65.95
N LYS A 2 5.67 -10.74 -66.53
CA LYS A 2 4.32 -10.83 -65.84
C LYS A 2 4.28 -11.74 -64.61
N LYS A 3 5.16 -12.76 -64.51
CA LYS A 3 5.19 -13.69 -63.35
C LYS A 3 5.86 -13.14 -62.08
N ILE A 4 6.74 -12.15 -62.22
CA ILE A 4 7.43 -11.48 -61.12
C ILE A 4 6.49 -10.45 -60.46
N LEU A 5 5.60 -9.83 -61.23
CA LEU A 5 4.64 -8.86 -60.69
C LEU A 5 3.58 -9.52 -59.80
N LEU A 6 3.19 -10.76 -60.10
CA LEU A 6 2.21 -11.51 -59.30
C LEU A 6 2.78 -12.00 -57.94
N LEU A 7 4.09 -12.23 -57.86
CA LEU A 7 4.76 -12.62 -56.63
C LEU A 7 4.88 -11.45 -55.63
N CYS A 8 5.04 -10.23 -56.09
CA CYS A 8 5.12 -9.05 -55.24
C CYS A 8 3.78 -8.64 -54.63
N ILE A 9 2.65 -8.98 -55.26
CA ILE A 9 1.32 -8.67 -54.72
C ILE A 9 0.93 -9.62 -53.58
N CYS A 10 1.43 -10.86 -53.55
CA CYS A 10 1.15 -11.82 -52.47
C CYS A 10 1.93 -11.55 -51.18
N ILE A 11 3.03 -10.79 -51.20
CA ILE A 11 3.85 -10.48 -50.03
C ILE A 11 3.32 -9.26 -49.28
N ALA A 12 2.54 -8.38 -49.94
CA ALA A 12 2.02 -7.16 -49.35
C ALA A 12 0.76 -7.35 -48.45
N SER A 13 0.18 -8.56 -48.40
CA SER A 13 -1.04 -8.81 -47.65
C SER A 13 -0.87 -9.49 -46.26
N LEU A 14 0.37 -9.66 -45.79
CA LEU A 14 0.65 -10.37 -44.54
C LEU A 14 1.06 -9.46 -43.35
N THR A 15 0.88 -8.15 -43.49
CA THR A 15 1.02 -7.23 -42.35
C THR A 15 -0.33 -6.83 -41.76
N ALA A 16 -1.18 -7.81 -41.44
CA ALA A 16 -2.26 -7.59 -40.50
C ALA A 16 -1.62 -7.40 -39.11
N GLY A 17 -1.33 -6.14 -38.78
CA GLY A 17 -0.80 -5.79 -37.49
C GLY A 17 -1.71 -6.31 -36.40
N PHE A 18 -1.22 -7.26 -35.62
CA PHE A 18 -1.76 -7.53 -34.29
C PHE A 18 -1.55 -6.26 -33.47
N SER A 19 -2.55 -5.39 -33.50
CA SER A 19 -2.66 -4.33 -32.51
C SER A 19 -2.84 -5.00 -31.18
N GLN A 20 -1.75 -5.26 -30.49
CA GLN A 20 -1.80 -5.62 -29.07
C GLN A 20 -2.40 -4.43 -28.35
N LYS A 21 -3.67 -4.57 -27.98
CA LYS A 21 -4.33 -3.66 -27.06
C LYS A 21 -3.58 -3.78 -25.74
N VAL A 22 -2.60 -2.90 -25.51
CA VAL A 22 -1.95 -2.73 -24.21
C VAL A 22 -3.06 -2.33 -23.27
N ILE A 23 -3.49 -3.26 -22.45
CA ILE A 23 -4.36 -2.97 -21.31
C ILE A 23 -3.45 -2.26 -20.31
N THR A 24 -3.40 -0.94 -20.38
CA THR A 24 -2.78 -0.12 -19.35
C THR A 24 -3.63 -0.26 -18.09
N ILE A 25 -3.21 -1.17 -17.20
CA ILE A 25 -3.73 -1.25 -15.83
C ILE A 25 -3.15 -0.04 -15.11
N GLY A 26 -3.87 1.07 -15.10
CA GLY A 26 -3.35 2.30 -14.49
C GLY A 26 -4.17 3.55 -14.66
N ASP A 27 -5.30 3.50 -15.33
CA ASP A 27 -6.18 4.67 -15.46
C ASP A 27 -7.43 4.53 -14.58
N THR A 28 -7.20 4.50 -13.25
CA THR A 28 -8.26 4.54 -12.24
C THR A 28 -8.70 5.99 -11.94
N ASN A 29 -8.27 6.97 -12.72
CA ASN A 29 -8.27 8.37 -12.31
C ASN A 29 -9.52 9.18 -12.73
N SER A 30 -10.60 8.59 -13.24
CA SER A 30 -11.77 9.42 -13.62
C SER A 30 -13.13 8.73 -13.58
N ARG A 31 -13.27 7.56 -12.96
CA ARG A 31 -14.56 6.86 -12.94
C ARG A 31 -15.51 7.34 -11.85
N PHE A 32 -15.02 8.03 -10.84
CA PHE A 32 -15.84 8.46 -9.71
C PHE A 32 -15.95 9.99 -9.69
N ASP A 33 -17.21 10.46 -9.71
CA ASP A 33 -17.51 11.88 -9.59
C ASP A 33 -17.45 12.29 -8.10
N PHE A 34 -16.45 13.10 -7.75
CA PHE A 34 -16.27 13.59 -6.39
C PHE A 34 -17.32 14.63 -5.98
N ILE A 35 -17.98 15.25 -6.97
CA ILE A 35 -19.03 16.26 -6.72
C ILE A 35 -20.37 15.56 -6.44
N ASN A 36 -20.64 14.47 -7.18
CA ASN A 36 -21.89 13.70 -7.09
C ASN A 36 -21.60 12.22 -6.77
N PRO A 37 -21.26 11.87 -5.51
CA PRO A 37 -20.97 10.49 -5.12
C PRO A 37 -22.17 9.59 -5.40
N LYS A 38 -21.91 8.46 -6.07
CA LYS A 38 -22.95 7.46 -6.35
C LYS A 38 -22.91 6.35 -5.31
N GLU A 39 -24.06 5.73 -5.09
CA GLU A 39 -24.20 4.57 -4.23
C GLU A 39 -23.88 3.29 -5.00
N TYR A 40 -23.06 2.42 -4.40
CA TYR A 40 -22.67 1.13 -4.93
C TYR A 40 -22.81 0.06 -3.87
N GLU A 41 -23.08 -1.17 -4.28
CA GLU A 41 -23.04 -2.34 -3.41
C GLU A 41 -21.63 -2.95 -3.45
N ILE A 42 -21.09 -3.34 -2.29
CA ILE A 42 -19.78 -4.00 -2.20
C ILE A 42 -19.95 -5.48 -2.55
N GLY A 43 -19.49 -5.90 -3.72
CA GLY A 43 -19.57 -7.29 -4.16
C GLY A 43 -18.48 -8.18 -3.55
N ALA A 44 -17.27 -7.65 -3.37
CA ALA A 44 -16.19 -8.35 -2.70
C ALA A 44 -15.14 -7.37 -2.15
N ILE A 45 -14.39 -7.82 -1.13
CA ILE A 45 -13.27 -7.09 -0.54
C ILE A 45 -12.06 -8.02 -0.53
N ARG A 46 -11.04 -7.67 -1.30
CA ARG A 46 -9.76 -8.38 -1.35
C ARG A 46 -8.71 -7.59 -0.58
N VAL A 47 -7.81 -8.30 0.13
CA VAL A 47 -6.65 -7.72 0.80
C VAL A 47 -5.40 -8.12 0.03
N GLN A 48 -4.48 -7.20 -0.14
CA GLN A 48 -3.22 -7.38 -0.87
C GLN A 48 -2.04 -6.73 -0.13
N GLY A 49 -0.87 -7.36 -0.18
CA GLY A 49 0.38 -6.82 0.37
C GLY A 49 0.57 -7.02 1.88
N ALA A 50 -0.32 -7.80 2.52
CA ALA A 50 -0.25 -8.14 3.94
C ALA A 50 -0.37 -9.66 4.15
N ASP A 51 0.42 -10.44 3.41
CA ASP A 51 0.31 -11.91 3.34
C ASP A 51 0.56 -12.62 4.68
N ASN A 52 1.30 -11.97 5.58
CA ASN A 52 1.59 -12.48 6.93
C ASN A 52 0.51 -12.08 7.98
N PHE A 53 -0.58 -11.44 7.55
CA PHE A 53 -1.66 -10.99 8.43
C PHE A 53 -2.95 -11.75 8.11
N ASP A 54 -3.83 -11.86 9.11
CA ASP A 54 -5.16 -12.38 8.88
C ASP A 54 -6.00 -11.41 8.04
N HIS A 55 -6.25 -11.78 6.80
CA HIS A 55 -7.06 -10.98 5.87
C HIS A 55 -8.51 -10.82 6.33
N GLN A 56 -9.04 -11.77 7.10
CA GLN A 56 -10.39 -11.65 7.65
C GLN A 56 -10.42 -10.60 8.76
N GLY A 57 -9.42 -10.61 9.65
CA GLY A 57 -9.24 -9.59 10.66
C GLY A 57 -9.10 -8.19 10.06
N ILE A 58 -8.31 -8.05 8.99
CA ILE A 58 -8.15 -6.77 8.26
C ILE A 58 -9.49 -6.26 7.73
N ARG A 59 -10.30 -7.12 7.09
CA ARG A 59 -11.63 -6.73 6.62
C ARG A 59 -12.54 -6.29 7.77
N LEU A 60 -12.50 -7.01 8.90
CA LEU A 60 -13.29 -6.66 10.08
C LEU A 60 -12.88 -5.29 10.65
N ILE A 61 -11.58 -5.03 10.81
CA ILE A 61 -11.05 -3.74 11.29
C ILE A 61 -11.42 -2.60 10.34
N SER A 62 -11.40 -2.84 9.03
CA SER A 62 -11.80 -1.81 8.06
C SER A 62 -13.24 -1.35 8.24
N GLY A 63 -14.11 -2.21 8.79
CA GLY A 63 -15.53 -1.95 8.95
C GLY A 63 -16.35 -2.11 7.67
N LEU A 64 -15.73 -2.41 6.53
CA LEU A 64 -16.42 -2.65 5.27
C LEU A 64 -17.00 -4.06 5.22
N ARG A 65 -18.21 -4.20 4.67
CA ARG A 65 -18.91 -5.50 4.56
C ARG A 65 -19.37 -5.75 3.14
N VAL A 66 -19.22 -6.98 2.69
CA VAL A 66 -19.80 -7.43 1.42
C VAL A 66 -21.34 -7.38 1.51
N GLY A 67 -21.98 -6.91 0.44
CA GLY A 67 -23.44 -6.67 0.39
C GLY A 67 -23.88 -5.31 0.95
N GLU A 68 -22.98 -4.55 1.57
CA GLU A 68 -23.30 -3.21 2.06
C GLU A 68 -23.31 -2.18 0.93
N LYS A 69 -24.24 -1.22 1.01
CA LYS A 69 -24.31 -0.09 0.09
C LYS A 69 -23.48 1.06 0.63
N VAL A 70 -22.56 1.55 -0.18
CA VAL A 70 -21.64 2.63 0.16
C VAL A 70 -21.62 3.70 -0.92
N LYS A 71 -21.49 4.95 -0.53
CA LYS A 71 -21.23 6.06 -1.47
C LYS A 71 -19.75 6.11 -1.80
N ILE A 72 -19.43 6.18 -3.08
CA ILE A 72 -18.05 6.29 -3.57
C ILE A 72 -17.94 7.50 -4.52
N PRO A 73 -17.04 8.42 -4.21
CA PRO A 73 -16.23 8.62 -2.97
C PRO A 73 -17.13 8.91 -1.75
N GLY A 74 -16.68 8.50 -0.55
CA GLY A 74 -17.47 8.74 0.64
C GLY A 74 -16.85 8.36 1.96
N GLU A 75 -17.53 8.68 3.04
CA GLU A 75 -17.09 8.42 4.41
C GLU A 75 -16.78 6.95 4.73
N PRO A 76 -17.52 5.94 4.24
CA PRO A 76 -17.23 4.56 4.58
C PRO A 76 -15.81 4.13 4.22
N LEU A 77 -15.32 4.50 3.02
CA LEU A 77 -13.95 4.22 2.60
C LEU A 77 -12.92 5.01 3.41
N THR A 78 -13.21 6.27 3.69
CA THR A 78 -12.35 7.12 4.52
C THR A 78 -12.23 6.57 5.95
N ASN A 79 -13.34 6.13 6.52
CA ASN A 79 -13.36 5.55 7.86
C ASN A 79 -12.63 4.20 7.91
N ALA A 80 -12.78 3.38 6.85
CA ALA A 80 -12.02 2.13 6.72
C ALA A 80 -10.52 2.36 6.73
N ILE A 81 -10.03 3.35 5.97
CA ILE A 81 -8.63 3.76 5.98
C ILE A 81 -8.21 4.24 7.37
N LYS A 82 -8.99 5.11 8.02
CA LYS A 82 -8.71 5.60 9.36
C LYS A 82 -8.65 4.48 10.41
N ASN A 83 -9.55 3.51 10.33
CA ASN A 83 -9.57 2.37 11.24
C ASN A 83 -8.30 1.52 11.09
N LEU A 84 -7.89 1.22 9.86
CA LEU A 84 -6.66 0.49 9.59
C LEU A 84 -5.40 1.25 10.02
N TRP A 85 -5.39 2.60 9.90
CA TRP A 85 -4.27 3.43 10.38
C TRP A 85 -4.11 3.41 11.90
N LYS A 86 -5.20 3.26 12.66
CA LYS A 86 -5.16 3.17 14.14
C LYS A 86 -4.37 1.96 14.64
N GLU A 87 -4.24 0.91 13.84
CA GLU A 87 -3.46 -0.27 14.19
C GLU A 87 -1.95 -0.02 14.23
N GLU A 88 -1.46 1.06 13.60
CA GLU A 88 -0.04 1.49 13.55
C GLU A 88 0.94 0.45 12.98
N ILE A 89 0.44 -0.66 12.43
CA ILE A 89 1.24 -1.76 11.87
C ILE A 89 1.49 -1.63 10.36
N PHE A 90 0.84 -0.67 9.70
CA PHE A 90 1.00 -0.42 8.27
C PHE A 90 1.73 0.89 8.02
N SER A 91 2.56 0.92 6.97
CA SER A 91 3.27 2.11 6.48
C SER A 91 2.56 2.78 5.31
N ASP A 92 1.69 2.05 4.61
CA ASP A 92 0.83 2.58 3.56
C ASP A 92 -0.49 1.79 3.52
N ILE A 93 -1.59 2.50 3.26
CA ILE A 93 -2.94 1.93 3.17
C ILE A 93 -3.66 2.61 2.01
N LYS A 94 -4.12 1.81 1.06
CA LYS A 94 -4.93 2.28 -0.06
C LYS A 94 -6.15 1.39 -0.23
N ILE A 95 -7.30 1.99 -0.54
CA ILE A 95 -8.50 1.27 -0.95
C ILE A 95 -8.81 1.69 -2.38
N GLU A 96 -8.80 0.73 -3.28
CA GLU A 96 -9.05 0.94 -4.70
C GLU A 96 -10.28 0.15 -5.16
N VAL A 97 -11.00 0.68 -6.13
CA VAL A 97 -12.03 -0.07 -6.85
C VAL A 97 -11.36 -0.82 -7.98
N GLU A 98 -11.25 -2.12 -7.85
CA GLU A 98 -10.66 -2.99 -8.87
C GLU A 98 -11.59 -3.13 -10.08
N LYS A 99 -12.90 -3.26 -9.82
CA LYS A 99 -13.91 -3.46 -10.83
C LYS A 99 -15.22 -2.85 -10.39
N GLU A 100 -15.95 -2.28 -11.34
CA GLU A 100 -17.35 -1.89 -11.21
C GLU A 100 -18.18 -2.64 -12.25
N LEU A 101 -19.29 -3.21 -11.85
CA LEU A 101 -20.23 -3.89 -12.74
C LEU A 101 -21.68 -3.69 -12.26
N ALA A 102 -22.50 -3.01 -13.07
CA ALA A 102 -23.93 -2.84 -12.79
C ALA A 102 -24.25 -2.31 -11.38
N GLY A 103 -23.47 -1.32 -10.89
CA GLY A 103 -23.66 -0.74 -9.55
C GLY A 103 -23.06 -1.56 -8.41
N VAL A 104 -22.36 -2.66 -8.72
CA VAL A 104 -21.59 -3.45 -7.75
C VAL A 104 -20.10 -3.15 -7.91
N VAL A 105 -19.42 -2.87 -6.80
CA VAL A 105 -17.97 -2.60 -6.76
C VAL A 105 -17.20 -3.72 -6.08
N TYR A 106 -16.04 -4.01 -6.61
CA TYR A 106 -15.06 -4.94 -6.05
C TYR A 106 -13.88 -4.13 -5.52
N LEU A 107 -13.69 -4.17 -4.20
CA LEU A 107 -12.69 -3.37 -3.52
C LEU A 107 -11.41 -4.17 -3.27
N VAL A 108 -10.28 -3.49 -3.37
CA VAL A 108 -8.98 -4.01 -2.95
C VAL A 108 -8.40 -3.09 -1.88
N ILE A 109 -8.14 -3.66 -0.72
CA ILE A 109 -7.39 -3.01 0.36
C ILE A 109 -5.91 -3.37 0.15
N LYS A 110 -5.11 -2.42 -0.31
CA LYS A 110 -3.67 -2.56 -0.48
C LYS A 110 -2.96 -2.05 0.76
N LEU A 111 -2.10 -2.88 1.33
CA LEU A 111 -1.41 -2.61 2.58
C LEU A 111 0.09 -2.82 2.42
N ALA A 112 0.88 -1.94 3.02
CA ALA A 112 2.31 -2.12 3.20
C ALA A 112 2.59 -2.25 4.70
N PRO A 113 2.95 -3.44 5.22
CA PRO A 113 3.31 -3.61 6.62
C PRO A 113 4.55 -2.80 7.00
N ARG A 114 4.59 -2.27 8.22
CA ARG A 114 5.80 -1.65 8.76
C ARG A 114 6.84 -2.71 9.08
N PRO A 115 8.13 -2.42 8.86
CA PRO A 115 9.21 -3.33 9.23
C PRO A 115 9.28 -3.50 10.75
N LYS A 116 9.66 -4.71 11.19
CA LYS A 116 9.95 -5.01 12.59
C LYS A 116 11.47 -5.01 12.81
N LEU A 117 11.88 -4.45 13.94
CA LEU A 117 13.29 -4.43 14.34
C LEU A 117 13.78 -5.86 14.60
N SER A 118 14.76 -6.31 13.86
CA SER A 118 15.42 -7.59 14.13
C SER A 118 16.46 -7.44 15.26
N ARG A 119 17.39 -6.51 15.08
CA ARG A 119 18.46 -6.19 16.04
C ARG A 119 18.98 -4.79 15.80
N PHE A 120 19.65 -4.22 16.79
CA PHE A 120 20.40 -2.98 16.66
C PHE A 120 21.74 -3.07 17.37
N MET A 121 22.69 -2.27 16.96
CA MET A 121 24.01 -2.16 17.58
C MET A 121 24.47 -0.70 17.58
N PHE A 122 25.33 -0.38 18.50
CA PHE A 122 26.00 0.92 18.54
C PHE A 122 27.41 0.78 17.96
N THR A 123 27.82 1.76 17.15
CA THR A 123 29.16 1.87 16.59
C THR A 123 29.74 3.25 16.90
N GLY A 124 31.07 3.35 17.06
CA GLY A 124 31.72 4.63 17.30
C GLY A 124 31.63 5.17 18.73
N ILE A 125 31.03 4.41 19.66
CA ILE A 125 30.96 4.78 21.09
C ILE A 125 31.52 3.66 21.97
N ASN A 126 31.93 4.02 23.19
CA ASN A 126 32.42 3.03 24.14
C ASN A 126 31.28 2.21 24.76
N ARG A 127 31.61 1.06 25.34
CA ARG A 127 30.64 0.11 25.90
C ARG A 127 29.78 0.71 27.02
N ARG A 128 30.38 1.53 27.90
CA ARG A 128 29.66 2.17 29.02
C ARG A 128 28.54 3.10 28.51
N ASP A 129 28.83 3.89 27.48
CA ASP A 129 27.84 4.79 26.89
C ASP A 129 26.77 4.00 26.12
N ALA A 130 27.16 2.95 25.40
CA ALA A 130 26.24 2.07 24.72
C ALA A 130 25.25 1.41 25.68
N ASP A 131 25.71 0.96 26.84
CA ASP A 131 24.84 0.32 27.85
C ASP A 131 23.87 1.33 28.46
N LYS A 132 24.32 2.54 28.83
CA LYS A 132 23.44 3.61 29.32
C LYS A 132 22.40 4.06 28.32
N ILE A 133 22.80 4.27 27.06
CA ILE A 133 21.85 4.63 26.00
C ILE A 133 20.83 3.50 25.78
N ARG A 134 21.25 2.22 25.86
CA ARG A 134 20.35 1.07 25.73
C ARG A 134 19.27 1.03 26.80
N GLU A 135 19.57 1.48 28.01
CA GLU A 135 18.59 1.59 29.10
C GLU A 135 17.55 2.69 28.87
N GLU A 136 17.96 3.78 28.22
CA GLU A 136 17.07 4.92 27.95
C GLU A 136 16.18 4.74 26.71
N ILE A 137 16.63 3.98 25.72
CA ILE A 137 15.87 3.77 24.48
C ILE A 137 14.92 2.57 24.62
N THR A 138 13.79 2.67 23.95
CA THR A 138 12.73 1.63 24.01
C THR A 138 12.77 0.70 22.80
N LEU A 139 13.99 0.35 22.33
CA LEU A 139 14.19 -0.58 21.23
C LEU A 139 14.36 -2.02 21.72
N PHE A 140 13.62 -2.94 21.12
CA PHE A 140 13.76 -4.38 21.34
C PHE A 140 13.44 -5.15 20.05
N SER A 141 13.93 -6.37 19.94
CA SER A 141 13.65 -7.23 18.79
C SER A 141 12.15 -7.49 18.65
N GLY A 142 11.63 -7.38 17.43
CA GLY A 142 10.20 -7.52 17.13
C GLY A 142 9.40 -6.22 17.20
N LYS A 143 9.98 -5.11 17.72
CA LYS A 143 9.29 -3.81 17.78
C LYS A 143 9.06 -3.27 16.37
N THR A 144 7.84 -2.81 16.10
CA THR A 144 7.48 -2.14 14.85
C THR A 144 8.24 -0.83 14.72
N ILE A 145 8.90 -0.62 13.59
CA ILE A 145 9.64 0.62 13.30
C ILE A 145 8.68 1.65 12.74
N THR A 146 8.52 2.75 13.48
CA THR A 146 7.79 3.94 13.06
C THR A 146 8.74 5.13 12.96
N GLU A 147 8.39 6.12 12.15
CA GLU A 147 9.16 7.37 12.05
C GLU A 147 9.29 8.07 13.41
N ASN A 148 8.20 8.06 14.20
CA ASN A 148 8.20 8.60 15.54
C ASN A 148 9.18 7.86 16.47
N LEU A 149 9.21 6.52 16.41
CA LEU A 149 10.16 5.73 17.18
C LEU A 149 11.62 6.10 16.84
N VAL A 150 11.93 6.24 15.55
CA VAL A 150 13.26 6.66 15.08
C VAL A 150 13.58 8.08 15.58
N PHE A 151 12.64 9.01 15.44
CA PHE A 151 12.81 10.39 15.90
C PHE A 151 13.05 10.48 17.43
N GLN A 152 12.23 9.80 18.22
CA GLN A 152 12.37 9.75 19.67
C GLN A 152 13.69 9.11 20.10
N THR A 153 14.09 8.01 19.46
CA THR A 153 15.37 7.34 19.72
C THR A 153 16.54 8.27 19.44
N ASN A 154 16.54 8.94 18.29
CA ASN A 154 17.59 9.89 17.93
C ASN A 154 17.66 11.07 18.92
N ASN A 155 16.52 11.59 19.38
CA ASN A 155 16.51 12.67 20.37
C ASN A 155 17.06 12.23 21.72
N LYS A 156 16.76 11.03 22.17
CA LYS A 156 17.33 10.46 23.42
C LYS A 156 18.85 10.31 23.30
N ILE A 157 19.33 9.74 22.20
CA ILE A 157 20.79 9.60 21.95
C ILE A 157 21.47 10.97 21.93
N ARG A 158 20.92 11.94 21.21
CA ARG A 158 21.46 13.30 21.16
C ARG A 158 21.40 13.98 22.51
N GLY A 159 20.34 13.79 23.29
CA GLY A 159 20.20 14.32 24.66
C GLY A 159 21.32 13.81 25.54
N TYR A 160 21.54 12.50 25.55
CA TYR A 160 22.61 11.87 26.32
C TYR A 160 24.00 12.46 26.03
N PHE A 161 24.35 12.63 24.75
CA PHE A 161 25.66 13.21 24.41
C PHE A 161 25.76 14.71 24.69
N ARG A 162 24.66 15.45 24.55
CA ARG A 162 24.61 16.88 24.92
C ARG A 162 24.86 17.09 26.41
N GLU A 163 24.31 16.26 27.28
CA GLU A 163 24.57 16.31 28.74
C GLU A 163 26.03 16.00 29.06
N LYS A 164 26.71 15.28 28.19
CA LYS A 164 28.14 15.01 28.28
C LYS A 164 29.04 16.10 27.67
N GLY A 165 28.47 17.16 27.11
CA GLY A 165 29.24 18.26 26.54
C GLY A 165 29.64 18.08 25.07
N PHE A 166 28.95 17.17 24.33
CA PHE A 166 29.18 16.98 22.89
C PHE A 166 28.12 17.70 22.05
#